data_9142fe400d6a7132b2d7cb3b4b2fbac8
#
_entry.id   9142fe400d6a7132b2d7cb3b4b2fbac8
#
_cell.length_a   1.000
_cell.length_b   1.000
_cell.length_c   1.000
_cell.angle_alpha   90.00
_cell.angle_beta   90.00
_cell.angle_gamma   90.00
#
_symmetry.space_group_name_H-M   'P 1'
#
loop_
_entity.id
_entity.type
_entity.pdbx_description
1 polymer ?
#
loop_
_entity_poly.entity_id
_entity_poly.type
_entity_poly.pdbx_seq_one_letter_code
_entity_poly.pdbx_strand_id
1 'polypeptide(L)'
;FEQAFDGQPLSFELIVKALASYVRSLISLNSPFDRYAYFGDDDAISASAIRGMDLFFSERLECHHCHGGFNFTQSTGHEQQLLDRRPFHNTGLYNVEGSSAGYPQKDIGLAEISTLAKDNGRFRAPTLRNIRYSGPYMHDGSVATLSEVIDIYAAGGRNIAHGLYQGDGRANPLKSQFIKGFELTAEEKQDLLAFLDALTDQAFLTSSKHQLSE
;
A
#
# COMPACT_ATOMS: atom_id res chain seq x y z
N PHE A 1 11.00 8.57 -29.05
CA PHE A 1 11.10 9.70 -28.13
C PHE A 1 10.88 11.04 -28.88
N GLU A 2 11.60 11.26 -29.96
CA GLU A 2 11.51 12.49 -30.76
C GLU A 2 10.08 12.84 -31.20
N GLN A 3 9.32 11.86 -31.65
CA GLN A 3 7.92 12.05 -32.05
C GLN A 3 7.01 12.47 -30.90
N ALA A 4 7.30 12.00 -29.66
CA ALA A 4 6.49 12.31 -28.49
C ALA A 4 6.80 13.67 -27.86
N PHE A 5 7.94 14.27 -28.21
CA PHE A 5 8.44 15.50 -27.61
C PHE A 5 8.88 16.53 -28.68
N ASP A 6 8.23 16.53 -29.86
CA ASP A 6 8.41 17.53 -30.92
C ASP A 6 9.88 17.78 -31.28
N GLY A 7 10.69 16.73 -31.39
CA GLY A 7 12.10 16.82 -31.76
C GLY A 7 13.04 17.35 -30.68
N GLN A 8 12.56 17.53 -29.46
CA GLN A 8 13.41 17.94 -28.34
C GLN A 8 14.47 16.87 -28.01
N PRO A 9 15.70 17.25 -27.66
CA PRO A 9 16.73 16.30 -27.29
C PRO A 9 16.39 15.58 -26.00
N LEU A 10 16.83 14.32 -25.87
CA LEU A 10 16.61 13.52 -24.68
C LEU A 10 17.18 14.24 -23.45
N SER A 11 16.33 14.43 -22.43
CA SER A 11 16.70 15.02 -21.15
C SER A 11 16.07 14.26 -20.00
N PHE A 12 16.65 14.38 -18.81
CA PHE A 12 16.09 13.77 -17.59
C PHE A 12 14.66 14.26 -17.30
N GLU A 13 14.40 15.55 -17.52
CA GLU A 13 13.07 16.14 -17.33
C GLU A 13 12.03 15.48 -18.26
N LEU A 14 12.35 15.28 -19.52
CA LEU A 14 11.43 14.65 -20.49
C LEU A 14 11.23 13.16 -20.20
N ILE A 15 12.26 12.46 -19.70
CA ILE A 15 12.12 11.08 -19.23
C ILE A 15 11.13 11.01 -18.04
N VAL A 16 11.28 11.89 -17.06
CA VAL A 16 10.37 11.96 -15.91
C VAL A 16 8.94 12.29 -16.35
N LYS A 17 8.75 13.21 -17.30
CA LYS A 17 7.44 13.52 -17.88
C LYS A 17 6.81 12.32 -18.59
N ALA A 18 7.59 11.56 -19.36
CA ALA A 18 7.12 10.35 -20.03
C ALA A 18 6.68 9.29 -19.02
N LEU A 19 7.51 8.99 -18.01
CA LEU A 19 7.19 8.04 -16.94
C LEU A 19 5.95 8.47 -16.15
N ALA A 20 5.84 9.75 -15.78
CA ALA A 20 4.68 10.27 -15.09
C ALA A 20 3.40 10.18 -15.94
N SER A 21 3.50 10.40 -17.25
CA SER A 21 2.36 10.25 -18.18
C SER A 21 1.93 8.80 -18.31
N TYR A 22 2.89 7.88 -18.40
CA TYR A 22 2.60 6.44 -18.41
C TYR A 22 1.92 6.01 -17.11
N VAL A 23 2.48 6.35 -15.94
CA VAL A 23 1.87 6.00 -14.65
C VAL A 23 0.45 6.55 -14.53
N ARG A 24 0.18 7.78 -14.98
CA ARG A 24 -1.17 8.35 -15.02
C ARG A 24 -2.13 7.62 -15.97
N SER A 25 -1.63 6.94 -16.98
CA SER A 25 -2.45 6.15 -17.90
C SER A 25 -2.86 4.79 -17.32
N LEU A 26 -2.22 4.35 -16.23
CA LEU A 26 -2.54 3.10 -15.54
C LEU A 26 -3.80 3.28 -14.68
N ILE A 27 -4.96 3.17 -15.32
CA ILE A 27 -6.27 3.34 -14.67
C ILE A 27 -6.89 1.97 -14.45
N SER A 28 -7.10 1.61 -13.18
CA SER A 28 -7.71 0.35 -12.75
C SER A 28 -8.95 0.66 -11.89
N LEU A 29 -10.13 0.67 -12.51
CA LEU A 29 -11.41 1.06 -11.91
C LEU A 29 -12.56 0.13 -12.31
N ASN A 30 -12.26 -1.14 -12.63
CA ASN A 30 -13.25 -2.14 -12.99
C ASN A 30 -13.04 -3.46 -12.25
N SER A 31 -12.63 -3.38 -10.99
CA SER A 31 -12.56 -4.55 -10.12
C SER A 31 -13.97 -5.03 -9.73
N PRO A 32 -14.14 -6.27 -9.22
CA PRO A 32 -15.39 -6.71 -8.60
C PRO A 32 -15.91 -5.72 -7.55
N PHE A 33 -15.03 -5.18 -6.71
CA PHE A 33 -15.41 -4.16 -5.75
C PHE A 33 -15.97 -2.89 -6.40
N ASP A 34 -15.36 -2.40 -7.49
CA ASP A 34 -15.87 -1.20 -8.18
C ASP A 34 -17.27 -1.44 -8.73
N ARG A 35 -17.53 -2.61 -9.32
CA ARG A 35 -18.87 -2.97 -9.81
C ARG A 35 -19.91 -3.00 -8.70
N TYR A 36 -19.55 -3.59 -7.57
CA TYR A 36 -20.39 -3.63 -6.37
C TYR A 36 -20.66 -2.21 -5.83
N ALA A 37 -19.59 -1.46 -5.56
CA ALA A 37 -19.69 -0.20 -4.82
C ALA A 37 -20.23 0.98 -5.64
N TYR A 38 -20.00 0.99 -6.97
CA TYR A 38 -20.25 2.16 -7.80
C TYR A 38 -21.19 1.90 -8.98
N PHE A 39 -21.38 0.65 -9.38
CA PHE A 39 -22.18 0.32 -10.57
C PHE A 39 -23.44 -0.50 -10.26
N GLY A 40 -23.72 -0.77 -8.98
CA GLY A 40 -24.96 -1.44 -8.54
C GLY A 40 -25.03 -2.93 -8.87
N ASP A 41 -23.89 -3.59 -9.03
CA ASP A 41 -23.79 -5.04 -9.24
C ASP A 41 -23.61 -5.73 -7.87
N ASP A 42 -24.73 -6.01 -7.20
CA ASP A 42 -24.75 -6.57 -5.85
C ASP A 42 -24.13 -7.98 -5.77
N ASP A 43 -24.06 -8.69 -6.89
CA ASP A 43 -23.49 -10.04 -7.00
C ASP A 43 -22.00 -10.03 -7.38
N ALA A 44 -21.40 -8.86 -7.61
CA ALA A 44 -20.01 -8.75 -8.08
C ALA A 44 -18.99 -9.25 -7.07
N ILE A 45 -19.28 -9.22 -5.78
CA ILE A 45 -18.40 -9.71 -4.71
C ILE A 45 -19.11 -10.75 -3.85
N SER A 46 -18.32 -11.68 -3.28
CA SER A 46 -18.86 -12.73 -2.42
C SER A 46 -19.30 -12.21 -1.05
N ALA A 47 -20.18 -12.95 -0.36
CA ALA A 47 -20.55 -12.65 1.01
C ALA A 47 -19.33 -12.60 1.95
N SER A 48 -18.30 -13.41 1.71
CA SER A 48 -17.02 -13.37 2.41
C SER A 48 -16.29 -12.04 2.18
N ALA A 49 -16.25 -11.56 0.92
CA ALA A 49 -15.63 -10.27 0.61
C ALA A 49 -16.40 -9.09 1.23
N ILE A 50 -17.73 -9.17 1.32
CA ILE A 50 -18.54 -8.15 2.03
C ILE A 50 -18.17 -8.11 3.51
N ARG A 51 -18.12 -9.24 4.20
CA ARG A 51 -17.67 -9.27 5.61
C ARG A 51 -16.23 -8.77 5.77
N GLY A 52 -15.35 -9.11 4.83
CA GLY A 52 -13.97 -8.59 4.80
C GLY A 52 -13.89 -7.08 4.59
N MET A 53 -14.79 -6.53 3.77
CA MET A 53 -14.94 -5.09 3.57
C MET A 53 -15.38 -4.40 4.88
N ASP A 54 -16.37 -4.94 5.58
CA ASP A 54 -16.84 -4.40 6.86
C ASP A 54 -15.72 -4.42 7.90
N LEU A 55 -14.92 -5.48 7.94
CA LEU A 55 -13.73 -5.56 8.78
C LEU A 55 -12.69 -4.49 8.41
N PHE A 56 -12.39 -4.33 7.15
CA PHE A 56 -11.40 -3.36 6.64
C PHE A 56 -11.75 -1.92 7.01
N PHE A 57 -13.03 -1.56 6.94
CA PHE A 57 -13.52 -0.22 7.28
C PHE A 57 -13.89 -0.05 8.76
N SER A 58 -13.71 -1.08 9.60
CA SER A 58 -14.01 -1.01 11.03
C SER A 58 -12.93 -0.28 11.82
N GLU A 59 -13.33 0.33 12.94
CA GLU A 59 -12.40 0.90 13.94
C GLU A 59 -11.61 -0.18 14.71
N ARG A 60 -11.98 -1.47 14.54
CA ARG A 60 -11.24 -2.59 15.12
C ARG A 60 -9.94 -2.84 14.37
N LEU A 61 -9.96 -2.80 13.03
CA LEU A 61 -8.80 -3.05 12.18
C LEU A 61 -8.09 -1.77 11.73
N GLU A 62 -8.78 -0.65 11.66
CA GLU A 62 -8.25 0.67 11.32
C GLU A 62 -7.53 0.77 9.96
N CYS A 63 -7.74 -0.18 9.04
CA CYS A 63 -7.05 -0.24 7.74
C CYS A 63 -7.33 1.00 6.88
N HIS A 64 -8.58 1.49 6.93
CA HIS A 64 -9.05 2.62 6.14
C HIS A 64 -8.40 3.96 6.52
N HIS A 65 -7.80 4.08 7.70
CA HIS A 65 -7.09 5.29 8.10
C HIS A 65 -5.84 5.58 7.28
N CYS A 66 -5.25 4.54 6.66
CA CYS A 66 -4.11 4.67 5.75
C CYS A 66 -4.49 4.33 4.31
N HIS A 67 -5.43 3.42 4.13
CA HIS A 67 -5.86 2.86 2.85
C HIS A 67 -7.32 3.22 2.51
N GLY A 68 -7.77 4.43 2.88
CA GLY A 68 -9.11 4.92 2.57
C GLY A 68 -9.24 5.55 1.18
N GLY A 69 -10.48 5.97 0.88
CA GLY A 69 -10.83 6.61 -0.38
C GLY A 69 -10.94 5.63 -1.56
N PHE A 70 -11.37 6.16 -2.71
CA PHE A 70 -11.67 5.34 -3.90
C PHE A 70 -10.45 4.55 -4.41
N ASN A 71 -9.25 5.03 -4.12
CA ASN A 71 -8.00 4.41 -4.58
C ASN A 71 -7.28 3.61 -3.48
N PHE A 72 -7.93 3.40 -2.33
CA PHE A 72 -7.38 2.67 -1.18
C PHE A 72 -5.98 3.16 -0.79
N THR A 73 -5.80 4.49 -0.77
CA THR A 73 -4.58 5.16 -0.35
C THR A 73 -4.84 6.62 0.01
N GLN A 74 -4.15 7.12 1.02
CA GLN A 74 -4.12 8.55 1.35
C GLN A 74 -3.11 9.34 0.50
N SER A 75 -2.40 8.68 -0.42
CA SER A 75 -1.39 9.34 -1.28
C SER A 75 -1.98 9.95 -2.55
N THR A 76 -3.28 9.76 -2.81
CA THR A 76 -3.99 10.37 -3.95
C THR A 76 -4.43 11.78 -3.60
N GLY A 77 -4.08 12.75 -4.45
CA GLY A 77 -4.64 14.10 -4.41
C GLY A 77 -5.82 14.24 -5.38
N HIS A 78 -6.80 15.06 -5.03
CA HIS A 78 -7.92 15.43 -5.92
C HIS A 78 -8.34 16.87 -5.70
N GLU A 79 -9.02 17.47 -6.68
CA GLU A 79 -9.36 18.91 -6.69
C GLU A 79 -10.20 19.37 -5.49
N GLN A 80 -11.04 18.48 -4.93
CA GLN A 80 -11.88 18.79 -3.78
C GLN A 80 -11.19 18.59 -2.44
N GLN A 81 -9.91 18.23 -2.43
CA GLN A 81 -9.15 18.03 -1.21
C GLN A 81 -8.75 19.40 -0.62
N LEU A 82 -9.33 19.76 0.51
CA LEU A 82 -9.08 21.05 1.19
C LEU A 82 -7.64 21.21 1.68
N LEU A 83 -6.96 20.11 2.00
CA LEU A 83 -5.59 20.11 2.50
C LEU A 83 -4.79 19.05 1.74
N ASP A 84 -3.72 19.46 1.07
CA ASP A 84 -2.78 18.52 0.40
C ASP A 84 -1.94 17.80 1.46
N ARG A 85 -2.58 16.93 2.21
CA ARG A 85 -1.93 16.05 3.19
C ARG A 85 -1.80 14.67 2.60
N ARG A 86 -0.55 14.26 2.39
CA ARG A 86 -0.17 12.91 1.98
C ARG A 86 0.67 12.31 3.08
N PRO A 87 0.04 11.76 4.12
CA PRO A 87 0.74 11.31 5.31
C PRO A 87 1.66 10.13 5.00
N PHE A 88 2.72 10.04 5.80
CA PHE A 88 3.64 8.92 5.83
C PHE A 88 3.48 8.20 7.16
N HIS A 89 3.56 6.89 7.13
CA HIS A 89 3.30 6.03 8.27
C HIS A 89 4.47 5.09 8.55
N ASN A 90 4.78 4.88 9.82
CA ASN A 90 5.66 3.82 10.27
C ASN A 90 4.79 2.65 10.72
N THR A 91 4.91 1.51 10.05
CA THR A 91 4.09 0.32 10.30
C THR A 91 4.66 -0.59 11.38
N GLY A 92 5.80 -0.25 11.99
CA GLY A 92 6.47 -1.14 12.92
C GLY A 92 7.05 -2.37 12.24
N LEU A 93 7.47 -2.25 10.95
CA LEU A 93 8.12 -3.34 10.24
C LEU A 93 9.49 -3.68 10.84
N TYR A 94 10.16 -2.67 11.38
CA TYR A 94 11.46 -2.78 12.02
C TYR A 94 11.53 -2.03 13.36
N ASN A 95 12.40 -2.53 14.23
CA ASN A 95 12.94 -1.84 15.40
C ASN A 95 14.28 -2.48 15.73
N VAL A 96 15.27 -2.25 14.86
CA VAL A 96 16.58 -2.91 14.89
C VAL A 96 17.31 -2.60 16.17
N GLU A 97 17.72 -3.64 16.90
CA GLU A 97 18.45 -3.52 18.15
C GLU A 97 19.76 -2.76 17.97
N GLY A 98 20.03 -1.82 18.87
CA GLY A 98 21.24 -0.97 18.80
C GLY A 98 21.20 0.13 17.74
N SER A 99 20.12 0.24 16.95
CA SER A 99 19.92 1.33 15.99
C SER A 99 19.13 2.48 16.62
N SER A 100 19.68 3.70 16.56
CA SER A 100 18.96 4.90 17.01
C SER A 100 17.73 5.24 16.16
N ALA A 101 17.70 4.77 14.91
CA ALA A 101 16.61 4.99 13.98
C ALA A 101 15.54 3.90 14.07
N GLY A 102 15.85 2.73 14.67
CA GLY A 102 14.97 1.56 14.67
C GLY A 102 14.74 0.92 13.30
N TYR A 103 15.30 1.47 12.23
CA TYR A 103 15.21 0.98 10.85
C TYR A 103 16.60 0.71 10.28
N PRO A 104 16.74 -0.12 9.24
CA PRO A 104 18.00 -0.31 8.53
C PRO A 104 18.57 1.04 8.07
N GLN A 105 19.86 1.30 8.32
CA GLN A 105 20.47 2.61 8.03
C GLN A 105 20.38 3.06 6.57
N LYS A 106 20.26 2.11 5.64
CA LYS A 106 20.15 2.38 4.20
C LYS A 106 18.70 2.58 3.74
N ASP A 107 17.73 2.50 4.65
CA ASP A 107 16.31 2.57 4.34
C ASP A 107 15.53 3.12 5.54
N ILE A 108 15.77 4.37 5.84
CA ILE A 108 15.12 5.09 6.94
C ILE A 108 13.86 5.85 6.51
N GLY A 109 13.44 5.67 5.25
CA GLY A 109 12.22 6.25 4.71
C GLY A 109 12.25 7.77 4.61
N LEU A 110 11.16 8.44 5.00
CA LEU A 110 11.02 9.89 4.87
C LEU A 110 12.17 10.67 5.55
N ALA A 111 12.81 10.12 6.56
CA ALA A 111 13.92 10.77 7.25
C ALA A 111 15.13 11.04 6.35
N GLU A 112 15.31 10.28 5.26
CA GLU A 112 16.37 10.55 4.26
C GLU A 112 16.23 11.92 3.60
N ILE A 113 14.98 12.39 3.47
CA ILE A 113 14.66 13.65 2.81
C ILE A 113 14.42 14.75 3.84
N SER A 114 13.62 14.46 4.88
CA SER A 114 13.25 15.46 5.88
C SER A 114 14.36 15.78 6.87
N THR A 115 15.33 14.88 7.04
CA THR A 115 16.40 14.92 8.07
C THR A 115 15.89 14.94 9.52
N LEU A 116 14.60 14.67 9.73
CA LEU A 116 13.97 14.69 11.05
C LEU A 116 13.90 13.27 11.63
N ALA A 117 14.46 13.06 12.82
CA ALA A 117 14.47 11.76 13.49
C ALA A 117 13.05 11.14 13.67
N LYS A 118 12.02 11.98 13.88
CA LYS A 118 10.63 11.54 14.00
C LYS A 118 10.06 10.88 12.74
N ASP A 119 10.72 11.08 11.59
CA ASP A 119 10.27 10.55 10.29
C ASP A 119 10.96 9.23 9.91
N ASN A 120 11.79 8.69 10.80
CA ASN A 120 12.41 7.38 10.62
C ASN A 120 11.34 6.28 10.45
N GLY A 121 11.53 5.45 9.42
CA GLY A 121 10.65 4.32 9.11
C GLY A 121 9.27 4.71 8.60
N ARG A 122 9.08 5.96 8.19
CA ARG A 122 7.82 6.42 7.61
C ARG A 122 7.84 6.30 6.10
N PHE A 123 6.81 5.62 5.57
CA PHE A 123 6.58 5.40 4.14
C PHE A 123 5.16 5.79 3.77
N ARG A 124 4.89 5.98 2.49
CA ARG A 124 3.54 6.23 2.00
C ARG A 124 2.74 4.94 2.03
N ALA A 125 1.45 5.03 2.36
CA ALA A 125 0.53 3.95 2.12
C ALA A 125 0.29 3.82 0.59
N PRO A 126 0.63 2.69 -0.05
CA PRO A 126 0.34 2.46 -1.46
C PRO A 126 -1.15 2.21 -1.68
N THR A 127 -1.59 2.30 -2.94
CA THR A 127 -2.92 1.79 -3.31
C THR A 127 -3.01 0.29 -3.07
N LEU A 128 -4.19 -0.18 -2.66
CA LEU A 128 -4.46 -1.62 -2.56
C LEU A 128 -5.13 -2.18 -3.82
N ARG A 129 -5.34 -1.36 -4.86
CA ARG A 129 -5.84 -1.88 -6.14
C ARG A 129 -4.84 -2.86 -6.73
N ASN A 130 -5.34 -4.02 -7.16
CA ASN A 130 -4.53 -5.13 -7.68
C ASN A 130 -3.49 -5.69 -6.69
N ILE A 131 -3.67 -5.46 -5.40
CA ILE A 131 -2.68 -5.82 -4.37
C ILE A 131 -2.31 -7.31 -4.39
N ARG A 132 -3.24 -8.19 -4.78
CA ARG A 132 -2.98 -9.64 -4.92
C ARG A 132 -1.77 -9.95 -5.81
N TYR A 133 -1.53 -9.14 -6.83
CA TYR A 133 -0.50 -9.37 -7.86
C TYR A 133 0.74 -8.50 -7.69
N SER A 134 0.81 -7.69 -6.66
CA SER A 134 1.92 -6.75 -6.43
C SER A 134 2.95 -7.24 -5.40
N GLY A 135 2.91 -8.52 -5.03
CA GLY A 135 3.93 -9.11 -4.15
C GLY A 135 5.34 -9.10 -4.78
N PRO A 136 6.41 -9.19 -3.97
CA PRO A 136 6.40 -9.25 -2.50
C PRO A 136 6.03 -7.92 -1.85
N TYR A 137 5.59 -7.97 -0.59
CA TYR A 137 4.92 -6.87 0.10
C TYR A 137 5.84 -6.13 1.07
N MET A 138 5.32 -5.04 1.64
CA MET A 138 5.97 -3.97 2.38
C MET A 138 6.84 -3.11 1.46
N HIS A 139 7.42 -2.01 2.01
CA HIS A 139 8.22 -1.08 1.21
C HIS A 139 9.52 -1.70 0.68
N ASP A 140 10.02 -2.73 1.35
CA ASP A 140 11.28 -3.42 1.06
C ASP A 140 11.09 -4.82 0.41
N GLY A 141 9.85 -5.23 0.16
CA GLY A 141 9.54 -6.55 -0.40
C GLY A 141 9.86 -7.73 0.54
N SER A 142 10.01 -7.50 1.84
CA SER A 142 10.45 -8.52 2.78
C SER A 142 9.36 -9.48 3.25
N VAL A 143 8.12 -9.32 2.80
CA VAL A 143 6.97 -10.15 3.16
C VAL A 143 6.39 -10.79 1.90
N ALA A 144 6.31 -12.12 1.88
CA ALA A 144 5.98 -12.87 0.67
C ALA A 144 4.48 -12.87 0.34
N THR A 145 3.61 -12.88 1.36
CA THR A 145 2.17 -13.10 1.17
C THR A 145 1.31 -12.05 1.88
N LEU A 146 0.11 -11.79 1.34
CA LEU A 146 -0.89 -10.92 2.00
C LEU A 146 -1.33 -11.48 3.36
N SER A 147 -1.35 -12.80 3.49
CA SER A 147 -1.65 -13.46 4.77
C SER A 147 -0.65 -13.06 5.86
N GLU A 148 0.64 -13.06 5.54
CA GLU A 148 1.70 -12.61 6.45
C GLU A 148 1.62 -11.11 6.73
N VAL A 149 1.25 -10.28 5.74
CA VAL A 149 1.00 -8.85 5.94
C VAL A 149 -0.09 -8.63 6.99
N ILE A 150 -1.21 -9.35 6.88
CA ILE A 150 -2.31 -9.28 7.86
C ILE A 150 -1.83 -9.72 9.26
N ASP A 151 -1.01 -10.78 9.35
CA ASP A 151 -0.47 -11.24 10.63
C ASP A 151 0.43 -10.18 11.30
N ILE A 152 1.25 -9.47 10.52
CA ILE A 152 2.09 -8.38 11.00
C ILE A 152 1.24 -7.23 11.55
N TYR A 153 0.18 -6.85 10.84
CA TYR A 153 -0.75 -5.82 11.33
C TYR A 153 -1.53 -6.29 12.56
N ALA A 154 -2.01 -7.53 12.56
CA ALA A 154 -2.70 -8.12 13.72
C ALA A 154 -1.81 -8.17 14.96
N ALA A 155 -0.51 -8.45 14.78
CA ALA A 155 0.47 -8.41 15.87
C ALA A 155 0.84 -6.98 16.32
N GLY A 156 0.46 -5.93 15.55
CA GLY A 156 0.83 -4.55 15.81
C GLY A 156 2.26 -4.20 15.41
N GLY A 157 2.85 -4.94 14.46
CA GLY A 157 4.21 -4.79 13.95
C GLY A 157 4.94 -6.13 13.84
N ARG A 158 6.11 -6.15 13.22
CA ARG A 158 6.88 -7.35 12.98
C ARG A 158 7.92 -7.61 14.07
N ASN A 159 7.96 -8.84 14.58
CA ASN A 159 9.05 -9.31 15.43
C ASN A 159 10.05 -10.12 14.59
N ILE A 160 11.30 -9.68 14.55
CA ILE A 160 12.41 -10.37 13.87
C ILE A 160 13.30 -10.97 14.95
N ALA A 161 13.20 -12.28 15.14
CA ALA A 161 13.87 -12.98 16.24
C ALA A 161 15.39 -13.10 16.07
N HIS A 162 15.89 -13.09 14.82
CA HIS A 162 17.31 -13.35 14.53
C HIS A 162 17.77 -12.61 13.28
N GLY A 163 19.09 -12.38 13.18
CA GLY A 163 19.75 -11.85 11.99
C GLY A 163 20.05 -10.36 12.04
N LEU A 164 20.49 -9.81 10.91
CA LEU A 164 21.01 -8.44 10.80
C LEU A 164 20.01 -7.37 11.28
N TYR A 165 18.73 -7.62 11.13
CA TYR A 165 17.67 -6.68 11.47
C TYR A 165 16.84 -7.16 12.67
N GLN A 166 17.46 -7.98 13.55
CA GLN A 166 16.81 -8.45 14.77
C GLN A 166 16.24 -7.28 15.56
N GLY A 167 15.00 -7.48 16.07
CA GLY A 167 14.31 -6.50 16.90
C GLY A 167 12.80 -6.62 16.83
N ASP A 168 12.12 -5.95 17.74
CA ASP A 168 10.67 -5.99 17.86
C ASP A 168 10.02 -4.70 17.38
N GLY A 169 9.54 -4.69 16.14
CA GLY A 169 8.85 -3.56 15.51
C GLY A 169 7.57 -3.14 16.22
N ARG A 170 6.95 -4.05 16.98
CA ARG A 170 5.76 -3.73 17.82
C ARG A 170 6.08 -2.66 18.86
N ALA A 171 7.33 -2.63 19.34
CA ALA A 171 7.83 -1.69 20.31
C ALA A 171 8.50 -0.44 19.70
N ASN A 172 8.44 -0.26 18.35
CA ASN A 172 9.03 0.93 17.74
C ASN A 172 8.34 2.21 18.22
N PRO A 173 9.07 3.16 18.83
CA PRO A 173 8.46 4.37 19.44
C PRO A 173 7.89 5.35 18.42
N LEU A 174 8.27 5.24 17.15
CA LEU A 174 7.80 6.09 16.05
C LEU A 174 6.68 5.43 15.23
N LYS A 175 6.25 4.24 15.64
CA LYS A 175 5.17 3.49 14.99
C LYS A 175 3.88 4.32 14.99
N SER A 176 3.12 4.25 13.89
CA SER A 176 1.82 4.90 13.78
C SER A 176 0.86 4.42 14.89
N GLN A 177 0.13 5.36 15.47
CA GLN A 177 -0.88 5.06 16.50
C GLN A 177 -2.01 4.14 16.02
N PHE A 178 -2.22 4.04 14.71
CA PHE A 178 -3.21 3.13 14.10
C PHE A 178 -2.72 1.67 14.04
N ILE A 179 -1.43 1.41 14.28
CA ILE A 179 -0.87 0.05 14.26
C ILE A 179 -0.79 -0.49 15.70
N LYS A 180 -1.95 -0.74 16.30
CA LYS A 180 -2.06 -1.21 17.68
C LYS A 180 -2.05 -2.73 17.80
N GLY A 181 -2.34 -3.42 16.70
CA GLY A 181 -2.68 -4.83 16.69
C GLY A 181 -4.17 -5.06 16.92
N PHE A 182 -4.63 -6.22 16.53
CA PHE A 182 -6.03 -6.66 16.67
C PHE A 182 -6.11 -8.18 16.64
N GLU A 183 -7.19 -8.71 17.16
CA GLU A 183 -7.48 -10.14 17.06
C GLU A 183 -8.34 -10.42 15.83
N LEU A 184 -8.02 -11.49 15.09
CA LEU A 184 -8.80 -12.05 14.01
C LEU A 184 -8.99 -13.54 14.22
N THR A 185 -10.20 -14.03 13.97
CA THR A 185 -10.41 -15.46 13.75
C THR A 185 -9.85 -15.87 12.39
N ALA A 186 -9.66 -17.17 12.18
CA ALA A 186 -9.23 -17.69 10.89
C ALA A 186 -10.24 -17.36 9.77
N GLU A 187 -11.54 -17.35 10.08
CA GLU A 187 -12.60 -16.99 9.13
C GLU A 187 -12.53 -15.50 8.77
N GLU A 188 -12.44 -14.61 9.73
CA GLU A 188 -12.30 -13.17 9.49
C GLU A 188 -11.06 -12.83 8.66
N LYS A 189 -9.94 -13.55 8.87
CA LYS A 189 -8.76 -13.39 8.05
C LYS A 189 -9.00 -13.81 6.60
N GLN A 190 -9.74 -14.89 6.37
CA GLN A 190 -10.14 -15.31 5.01
C GLN A 190 -11.09 -14.30 4.37
N ASP A 191 -12.04 -13.75 5.13
CA ASP A 191 -12.94 -12.72 4.68
C ASP A 191 -12.19 -11.45 4.24
N LEU A 192 -11.20 -11.02 5.03
CA LEU A 192 -10.35 -9.88 4.69
C LEU A 192 -9.51 -10.14 3.42
N LEU A 193 -8.96 -11.35 3.27
CA LEU A 193 -8.25 -11.75 2.06
C LEU A 193 -9.17 -11.77 0.82
N ALA A 194 -10.42 -12.23 0.98
CA ALA A 194 -11.41 -12.22 -0.09
C ALA A 194 -11.78 -10.78 -0.51
N PHE A 195 -11.86 -9.85 0.43
CA PHE A 195 -12.06 -8.44 0.12
C PHE A 195 -10.87 -7.85 -0.64
N LEU A 196 -9.64 -8.09 -0.19
CA LEU A 196 -8.43 -7.61 -0.88
C LEU A 196 -8.31 -8.20 -2.30
N ASP A 197 -8.75 -9.44 -2.50
CA ASP A 197 -8.81 -10.08 -3.82
C ASP A 197 -9.85 -9.40 -4.73
N ALA A 198 -10.99 -8.96 -4.18
CA ALA A 198 -12.02 -8.25 -4.92
C ALA A 198 -11.58 -6.86 -5.43
N LEU A 199 -10.43 -6.34 -4.98
CA LEU A 199 -9.82 -5.11 -5.51
C LEU A 199 -9.01 -5.34 -6.80
N THR A 200 -9.04 -6.54 -7.37
CA THR A 200 -8.32 -6.93 -8.58
C THR A 200 -9.13 -6.59 -9.83
N ASP A 201 -8.59 -5.75 -10.67
CA ASP A 201 -9.13 -5.44 -12.01
C ASP A 201 -8.46 -6.34 -13.05
N GLN A 202 -9.11 -7.46 -13.35
CA GLN A 202 -8.56 -8.45 -14.28
C GLN A 202 -8.40 -7.89 -15.70
N ALA A 203 -9.29 -7.00 -16.13
CA ALA A 203 -9.22 -6.38 -17.45
C ALA A 203 -8.01 -5.46 -17.57
N PHE A 204 -7.67 -4.76 -16.49
CA PHE A 204 -6.45 -3.95 -16.42
C PHE A 204 -5.19 -4.82 -16.52
N LEU A 205 -5.12 -5.90 -15.74
CA LEU A 205 -3.94 -6.79 -15.69
C LEU A 205 -3.66 -7.49 -17.03
N THR A 206 -4.69 -7.78 -17.80
CA THR A 206 -4.58 -8.48 -19.09
C THR A 206 -4.56 -7.55 -20.31
N SER A 207 -4.61 -6.23 -20.08
CA SER A 207 -4.69 -5.24 -21.15
C SER A 207 -3.41 -5.19 -21.99
N SER A 208 -3.54 -5.37 -23.31
CA SER A 208 -2.43 -5.20 -24.25
C SER A 208 -1.87 -3.78 -24.31
N LYS A 209 -2.62 -2.78 -23.82
CA LYS A 209 -2.17 -1.38 -23.74
C LYS A 209 -0.97 -1.18 -22.82
N HIS A 210 -0.75 -2.10 -21.89
CA HIS A 210 0.34 -2.02 -20.91
C HIS A 210 1.50 -2.98 -21.22
N GLN A 211 1.37 -3.75 -22.32
CA GLN A 211 2.41 -4.64 -22.79
C GLN A 211 3.37 -3.87 -23.69
N LEU A 212 4.67 -4.21 -23.63
CA LEU A 212 5.62 -3.70 -24.60
C LEU A 212 5.20 -4.21 -25.98
N SER A 213 5.06 -3.30 -26.95
CA SER A 213 4.99 -3.68 -28.37
C SER A 213 6.35 -4.27 -28.75
N GLU A 214 6.36 -5.50 -29.27
CA GLU A 214 7.54 -6.09 -29.88
C GLU A 214 8.05 -5.25 -31.06
#